data_047dedee430b08c87233a613da21b67a
#
_entry.id   047dedee430b08c87233a613da21b67a
#
_cell.length_a   1.000
_cell.length_b   1.000
_cell.length_c   1.000
_cell.angle_alpha   90.00
_cell.angle_beta   90.00
_cell.angle_gamma   90.00
#
_symmetry.space_group_name_H-M   'P 1'
#
loop_
_entity.id
_entity.type
_entity.pdbx_description
1 polymer ?
#
loop_
_entity_poly.entity_id
_entity_poly.type
_entity_poly.pdbx_seq_one_letter_code
_entity_poly.pdbx_strand_id
1 'polypeptide(L)'
;MGNHSEGRLAWSRRGFLGATAAGLWSLAGPAHAADAAIADKVQSIDQGRRGTTITLSLANGMFPAPGSRYRDATTIVFVPGHFRVLDDQRVDTVVHFHGHRTTAADAMIKHQLREQVDDSRQNAILVMPQGPVRRSDSSGGKLDKPGGFAAFLGEVRAALQSPKVAEALGPSRIPGAARIGMVCLSAHSGGFGVTARCIKHGGFEVGEVYLFDALYGEVAAYADWIGERRDRSGRERHKLVCYYTGGKVRGNSMTLMRELRRQGIEALHEEREGQLTRAQITKARAVFIRARDHMRVTYKSNALRDCLYASSLKRRLDSDWFEKKDDKRAIEPR
;
A
#
# COMPACT_ATOMS: atom_id res chain seq x y z
N MET A 1 44.64 -1.43 -62.58
CA MET A 1 45.45 -2.61 -62.29
C MET A 1 44.68 -3.36 -61.21
N GLY A 2 44.03 -4.34 -61.48
CA GLY A 2 44.00 -5.63 -62.05
C GLY A 2 43.13 -6.45 -61.10
N ASN A 3 42.04 -6.87 -61.39
CA ASN A 3 41.51 -7.95 -62.21
C ASN A 3 41.22 -9.26 -61.44
N HIS A 4 39.98 -9.74 -61.56
CA HIS A 4 39.51 -11.11 -61.67
C HIS A 4 39.43 -11.96 -60.39
N SER A 5 38.50 -12.85 -60.14
CA SER A 5 37.51 -13.50 -61.08
C SER A 5 36.46 -14.26 -60.28
N GLU A 6 35.39 -14.51 -60.92
CA GLU A 6 34.21 -15.33 -60.61
C GLU A 6 34.54 -16.80 -60.27
N GLY A 7 33.61 -17.42 -59.57
CA GLY A 7 33.53 -18.87 -59.39
C GLY A 7 32.15 -19.33 -58.94
N ARG A 8 31.20 -19.45 -59.88
CA ARG A 8 29.96 -20.21 -59.70
C ARG A 8 30.23 -21.70 -59.77
N LEU A 9 29.63 -22.48 -58.88
CA LEU A 9 29.34 -23.88 -59.15
C LEU A 9 27.98 -24.26 -58.48
N ALA A 10 27.06 -24.62 -59.33
CA ALA A 10 25.79 -25.28 -59.02
C ALA A 10 25.97 -26.78 -59.04
N TRP A 11 25.23 -27.52 -58.27
CA TRP A 11 24.82 -28.94 -58.38
C TRP A 11 24.08 -29.31 -57.12
N SER A 12 23.06 -30.13 -56.96
CA SER A 12 21.97 -30.69 -57.77
C SER A 12 20.99 -31.30 -56.74
N ARG A 13 19.73 -31.33 -57.08
CA ARG A 13 18.65 -31.99 -56.33
C ARG A 13 18.84 -33.51 -56.27
N ARG A 14 18.67 -34.08 -55.06
CA ARG A 14 18.08 -35.42 -54.87
C ARG A 14 17.33 -35.48 -53.57
N GLY A 15 16.07 -35.88 -53.63
CA GLY A 15 15.13 -35.96 -52.54
C GLY A 15 15.35 -37.16 -51.61
N PHE A 16 14.89 -37.00 -50.41
CA PHE A 16 14.57 -38.12 -49.52
C PHE A 16 13.24 -37.79 -48.81
N LEU A 17 12.25 -38.58 -49.13
CA LEU A 17 10.99 -38.66 -48.40
C LEU A 17 11.29 -39.39 -47.08
N GLY A 18 11.13 -38.70 -45.96
CA GLY A 18 11.13 -39.29 -44.66
C GLY A 18 9.93 -38.74 -43.89
N ALA A 19 8.88 -39.55 -43.75
CA ALA A 19 7.76 -39.27 -42.88
C ALA A 19 8.22 -39.28 -41.42
N THR A 20 8.11 -38.14 -40.74
CA THR A 20 8.26 -38.08 -39.28
C THR A 20 6.97 -37.54 -38.67
N ALA A 21 6.42 -38.34 -37.78
CA ALA A 21 5.25 -38.04 -36.98
C ALA A 21 5.40 -36.68 -36.25
N ALA A 22 4.50 -35.74 -36.56
CA ALA A 22 4.39 -34.49 -35.85
C ALA A 22 3.81 -34.75 -34.46
N GLY A 23 4.69 -34.86 -33.48
CA GLY A 23 4.31 -34.72 -32.09
C GLY A 23 3.85 -33.28 -31.86
N LEU A 24 2.58 -33.08 -31.56
CA LEU A 24 2.03 -31.82 -31.07
C LEU A 24 2.59 -31.55 -29.72
N TRP A 25 3.74 -30.87 -29.65
CA TRP A 25 4.19 -30.21 -28.43
C TRP A 25 3.38 -28.92 -28.30
N SER A 26 2.41 -28.95 -27.39
CA SER A 26 1.72 -27.75 -26.94
C SER A 26 2.76 -26.80 -26.37
N LEU A 27 3.13 -25.78 -27.10
CA LEU A 27 3.89 -24.63 -26.60
C LEU A 27 2.95 -23.82 -25.72
N ALA A 28 2.78 -24.24 -24.45
CA ALA A 28 2.29 -23.36 -23.42
C ALA A 28 3.34 -22.26 -23.26
N GLY A 29 3.06 -21.07 -23.77
CA GLY A 29 3.98 -19.94 -23.75
C GLY A 29 4.26 -19.47 -22.32
N PRO A 30 5.29 -18.62 -22.12
CA PRO A 30 5.72 -18.15 -20.81
C PRO A 30 4.63 -17.41 -19.99
N ALA A 31 3.59 -16.92 -20.65
CA ALA A 31 2.42 -16.32 -20.00
C ALA A 31 1.62 -17.33 -19.16
N HIS A 32 1.40 -18.55 -19.63
CA HIS A 32 0.64 -19.57 -18.88
C HIS A 32 1.40 -20.07 -17.65
N ALA A 33 2.72 -20.14 -17.70
CA ALA A 33 3.53 -20.52 -16.55
C ALA A 33 3.55 -19.41 -15.48
N ALA A 34 3.53 -18.14 -15.87
CA ALA A 34 3.44 -17.01 -14.98
C ALA A 34 2.07 -16.94 -14.30
N ASP A 35 0.98 -17.18 -15.03
CA ASP A 35 -0.39 -17.21 -14.49
C ASP A 35 -0.58 -18.36 -13.50
N ALA A 36 -0.04 -19.54 -13.76
CA ALA A 36 -0.07 -20.68 -12.85
C ALA A 36 0.72 -20.39 -11.56
N ALA A 37 1.94 -19.83 -11.67
CA ALA A 37 2.76 -19.45 -10.52
C ALA A 37 2.12 -18.32 -9.65
N ILE A 38 1.24 -17.52 -10.23
CA ILE A 38 0.47 -16.50 -9.52
C ILE A 38 -0.78 -17.09 -8.88
N ALA A 39 -1.46 -18.03 -9.51
CA ALA A 39 -2.63 -18.71 -8.95
C ALA A 39 -2.33 -19.43 -7.64
N ASP A 40 -1.14 -20.03 -7.50
CA ASP A 40 -0.67 -20.69 -6.27
C ASP A 40 -0.45 -19.73 -5.10
N LYS A 41 -0.40 -18.41 -5.35
CA LYS A 41 -0.23 -17.39 -4.29
C LYS A 41 -1.53 -17.02 -3.60
N VAL A 42 -2.68 -17.31 -4.18
CA VAL A 42 -4.01 -16.99 -3.62
C VAL A 42 -4.44 -18.08 -2.67
N GLN A 43 -4.39 -17.80 -1.37
CA GLN A 43 -4.78 -18.73 -0.31
C GLN A 43 -6.30 -18.76 -0.10
N SER A 44 -6.94 -17.60 0.00
CA SER A 44 -8.41 -17.51 0.09
C SER A 44 -8.95 -16.26 -0.60
N ILE A 45 -10.24 -16.32 -0.97
CA ILE A 45 -11.02 -15.18 -1.46
C ILE A 45 -12.35 -15.22 -0.72
N ASP A 46 -12.62 -14.21 0.08
CA ASP A 46 -13.81 -14.09 0.91
C ASP A 46 -14.64 -12.89 0.44
N GLN A 47 -15.80 -13.14 -0.11
CA GLN A 47 -16.74 -12.10 -0.55
C GLN A 47 -17.66 -11.71 0.60
N GLY A 48 -17.73 -10.42 0.91
CA GLY A 48 -18.58 -9.88 1.95
C GLY A 48 -19.38 -8.68 1.47
N ARG A 49 -20.34 -8.26 2.27
CA ARG A 49 -21.21 -7.10 1.95
C ARG A 49 -20.44 -5.81 1.64
N ARG A 50 -19.27 -5.61 2.23
CA ARG A 50 -18.45 -4.40 2.06
C ARG A 50 -17.45 -4.50 0.90
N GLY A 51 -17.21 -5.69 0.39
CA GLY A 51 -16.21 -5.95 -0.66
C GLY A 51 -15.57 -7.31 -0.51
N THR A 52 -14.48 -7.51 -1.23
CA THR A 52 -13.76 -8.80 -1.31
C THR A 52 -12.46 -8.73 -0.53
N THR A 53 -12.24 -9.70 0.35
CA THR A 53 -10.96 -9.91 1.05
C THR A 53 -10.19 -11.05 0.38
N ILE A 54 -8.94 -10.82 0.03
CA ILE A 54 -8.07 -11.79 -0.64
C ILE A 54 -6.87 -12.03 0.27
N THR A 55 -6.62 -13.28 0.63
CA THR A 55 -5.42 -13.67 1.37
C THR A 55 -4.40 -14.25 0.39
N LEU A 56 -3.21 -13.67 0.40
CA LEU A 56 -2.11 -14.01 -0.50
C LEU A 56 -0.92 -14.54 0.30
N SER A 57 -0.10 -15.40 -0.32
CA SER A 57 1.24 -15.75 0.14
C SER A 57 2.25 -15.20 -0.87
N LEU A 58 2.97 -14.14 -0.52
CA LEU A 58 3.81 -13.39 -1.46
C LEU A 58 5.30 -13.64 -1.24
N ALA A 59 6.02 -13.91 -2.32
CA ALA A 59 7.47 -14.07 -2.30
C ALA A 59 8.20 -12.77 -1.88
N ASN A 60 7.67 -11.62 -2.26
CA ASN A 60 8.16 -10.30 -1.86
C ASN A 60 7.39 -9.70 -0.66
N GLY A 61 6.60 -10.49 0.07
CA GLY A 61 6.04 -10.10 1.36
C GLY A 61 7.14 -9.70 2.35
N MET A 62 6.76 -9.20 3.54
CA MET A 62 7.75 -8.83 4.56
C MET A 62 8.66 -10.02 4.90
N PHE A 63 8.08 -11.20 5.01
CA PHE A 63 8.79 -12.44 5.37
C PHE A 63 8.42 -13.60 4.42
N PRO A 64 9.23 -14.66 4.36
CA PRO A 64 10.55 -14.83 5.00
C PRO A 64 11.60 -13.85 4.42
N ALA A 65 12.52 -13.42 5.27
CA ALA A 65 13.65 -12.57 4.87
C ALA A 65 14.99 -13.22 5.32
N PRO A 66 16.11 -12.98 4.62
CA PRO A 66 17.43 -13.49 5.02
C PRO A 66 17.76 -13.07 6.45
N GLY A 67 18.25 -14.03 7.25
CA GLY A 67 18.59 -13.83 8.67
C GLY A 67 17.39 -13.67 9.61
N SER A 68 16.15 -13.64 9.11
CA SER A 68 14.95 -13.55 9.94
C SER A 68 14.46 -14.93 10.39
N ARG A 69 13.93 -14.97 11.62
CA ARG A 69 13.20 -16.14 12.15
C ARG A 69 11.73 -16.19 11.73
N TYR A 70 11.21 -15.10 11.16
CA TYR A 70 9.81 -15.03 10.72
C TYR A 70 9.66 -15.66 9.34
N ARG A 71 8.59 -16.43 9.15
CA ARG A 71 8.36 -17.23 7.93
C ARG A 71 7.03 -16.93 7.24
N ASP A 72 6.14 -16.20 7.90
CA ASP A 72 4.79 -15.93 7.42
C ASP A 72 4.82 -14.90 6.28
N ALA A 73 4.48 -15.35 5.07
CA ALA A 73 4.44 -14.56 3.84
C ALA A 73 3.06 -13.96 3.56
N THR A 74 2.13 -14.09 4.50
CA THR A 74 0.73 -13.67 4.31
C THR A 74 0.62 -12.18 4.02
N THR A 75 -0.20 -11.85 3.07
CA THR A 75 -0.66 -10.48 2.80
C THR A 75 -2.17 -10.50 2.61
N ILE A 76 -2.88 -9.67 3.34
CA ILE A 76 -4.33 -9.53 3.22
C ILE A 76 -4.61 -8.30 2.37
N VAL A 77 -5.41 -8.47 1.33
CA VAL A 77 -5.90 -7.38 0.49
C VAL A 77 -7.40 -7.27 0.63
N PHE A 78 -7.90 -6.08 0.87
CA PHE A 78 -9.33 -5.77 0.84
C PHE A 78 -9.64 -4.81 -0.30
N VAL A 79 -10.55 -5.22 -1.17
CA VAL A 79 -11.06 -4.42 -2.28
C VAL A 79 -12.51 -4.04 -1.96
N PRO A 80 -12.79 -2.75 -1.67
CA PRO A 80 -14.16 -2.30 -1.39
C PRO A 80 -15.09 -2.58 -2.58
N GLY A 81 -16.36 -2.90 -2.32
CA GLY A 81 -17.33 -3.21 -3.37
C GLY A 81 -17.59 -2.04 -4.34
N HIS A 82 -17.37 -0.81 -3.86
CA HIS A 82 -17.47 0.40 -4.67
C HIS A 82 -16.20 0.75 -5.46
N PHE A 83 -15.07 0.06 -5.21
CA PHE A 83 -13.81 0.33 -5.90
C PHE A 83 -13.95 0.14 -7.42
N ARG A 84 -13.33 1.04 -8.19
CA ARG A 84 -13.15 0.90 -9.65
C ARG A 84 -11.76 1.37 -10.04
N VAL A 85 -11.14 0.71 -11.01
CA VAL A 85 -9.88 1.20 -11.58
C VAL A 85 -10.12 2.57 -12.22
N LEU A 86 -9.21 3.51 -12.00
CA LEU A 86 -9.30 4.86 -12.55
C LEU A 86 -9.11 4.84 -14.08
N ASP A 87 -9.62 5.87 -14.76
CA ASP A 87 -9.55 5.97 -16.23
C ASP A 87 -8.11 5.92 -16.76
N ASP A 88 -7.15 6.43 -15.98
CA ASP A 88 -5.72 6.37 -16.27
C ASP A 88 -5.06 5.05 -15.83
N GLN A 89 -5.85 4.00 -15.59
CA GLN A 89 -5.42 2.66 -15.19
C GLN A 89 -4.67 2.63 -13.85
N ARG A 90 -4.93 3.56 -12.93
CA ARG A 90 -4.35 3.56 -11.59
C ARG A 90 -5.20 2.82 -10.57
N VAL A 91 -4.51 2.14 -9.66
CA VAL A 91 -5.05 1.49 -8.48
C VAL A 91 -4.44 2.18 -7.27
N ASP A 92 -5.17 3.12 -6.69
CA ASP A 92 -4.73 3.80 -5.47
C ASP A 92 -4.78 2.81 -4.30
N THR A 93 -3.78 2.87 -3.43
CA THR A 93 -3.52 1.81 -2.46
C THR A 93 -3.20 2.36 -1.08
N VAL A 94 -3.85 1.83 -0.07
CA VAL A 94 -3.52 2.04 1.35
C VAL A 94 -2.78 0.81 1.86
N VAL A 95 -1.54 0.98 2.34
CA VAL A 95 -0.79 -0.13 2.97
C VAL A 95 -0.74 0.10 4.48
N HIS A 96 -1.26 -0.86 5.25
CA HIS A 96 -1.28 -0.76 6.71
C HIS A 96 -0.29 -1.74 7.36
N PHE A 97 0.55 -1.23 8.25
CA PHE A 97 1.47 -2.02 9.07
C PHE A 97 0.95 -2.15 10.50
N HIS A 98 0.70 -3.37 10.92
CA HIS A 98 0.19 -3.66 12.26
C HIS A 98 1.23 -3.42 13.36
N GLY A 99 0.77 -3.28 14.59
CA GLY A 99 1.60 -3.12 15.79
C GLY A 99 2.22 -4.43 16.29
N HIS A 100 2.87 -4.33 17.45
CA HIS A 100 3.48 -5.46 18.13
C HIS A 100 2.43 -6.46 18.67
N ARG A 101 2.85 -7.70 18.88
CA ARG A 101 2.13 -8.78 19.58
C ARG A 101 0.78 -9.16 18.94
N THR A 102 0.61 -8.91 17.66
CA THR A 102 -0.61 -9.23 16.91
C THR A 102 -0.25 -9.92 15.59
N THR A 103 -1.25 -10.26 14.81
CA THR A 103 -1.13 -10.68 13.41
C THR A 103 -1.83 -9.66 12.50
N ALA A 104 -1.57 -9.73 11.20
CA ALA A 104 -2.31 -8.92 10.22
C ALA A 104 -3.82 -9.19 10.30
N ALA A 105 -4.22 -10.45 10.38
CA ALA A 105 -5.63 -10.82 10.49
C ALA A 105 -6.30 -10.30 11.77
N ASP A 106 -5.65 -10.47 12.93
CA ASP A 106 -6.18 -9.97 14.21
C ASP A 106 -6.31 -8.44 14.19
N ALA A 107 -5.30 -7.73 13.66
CA ALA A 107 -5.32 -6.28 13.57
C ALA A 107 -6.39 -5.78 12.57
N MET A 108 -6.56 -6.45 11.44
CA MET A 108 -7.61 -6.14 10.46
C MET A 108 -9.00 -6.14 11.10
N ILE A 109 -9.28 -7.15 11.94
CA ILE A 109 -10.54 -7.29 12.65
C ILE A 109 -10.63 -6.29 13.81
N LYS A 110 -9.62 -6.28 14.69
CA LYS A 110 -9.62 -5.47 15.92
C LYS A 110 -9.73 -3.98 15.65
N HIS A 111 -9.03 -3.50 14.62
CA HIS A 111 -9.06 -2.09 14.24
C HIS A 111 -10.13 -1.77 13.20
N GLN A 112 -10.96 -2.75 12.80
CA GLN A 112 -12.04 -2.59 11.83
C GLN A 112 -11.56 -1.88 10.55
N LEU A 113 -10.39 -2.31 10.03
CA LEU A 113 -9.73 -1.59 8.94
C LEU A 113 -10.51 -1.67 7.62
N ARG A 114 -11.17 -2.81 7.33
CA ARG A 114 -12.03 -2.98 6.15
C ARG A 114 -13.23 -2.02 6.21
N GLU A 115 -13.85 -1.96 7.37
CA GLU A 115 -14.99 -1.11 7.63
C GLU A 115 -14.62 0.38 7.46
N GLN A 116 -13.48 0.78 8.00
CA GLN A 116 -13.02 2.16 7.90
C GLN A 116 -12.66 2.56 6.47
N VAL A 117 -12.03 1.66 5.70
CA VAL A 117 -11.72 1.90 4.28
C VAL A 117 -12.99 1.97 3.45
N ASP A 118 -13.93 1.04 3.63
CA ASP A 118 -15.22 1.07 2.92
C ASP A 118 -16.03 2.33 3.26
N ASP A 119 -16.14 2.68 4.54
CA ASP A 119 -16.90 3.87 4.98
C ASP A 119 -16.24 5.19 4.54
N SER A 120 -14.92 5.19 4.27
CA SER A 120 -14.23 6.40 3.76
C SER A 120 -14.68 6.82 2.38
N ARG A 121 -15.35 5.94 1.63
CA ARG A 121 -15.79 6.17 0.25
C ARG A 121 -14.70 6.53 -0.75
N GLN A 122 -13.43 6.35 -0.34
CA GLN A 122 -12.30 6.58 -1.24
C GLN A 122 -12.12 5.41 -2.20
N ASN A 123 -11.64 5.71 -3.40
CA ASN A 123 -11.43 4.73 -4.47
C ASN A 123 -10.04 4.08 -4.34
N ALA A 124 -9.82 3.37 -3.24
CA ALA A 124 -8.55 2.74 -2.95
C ALA A 124 -8.74 1.32 -2.39
N ILE A 125 -7.74 0.47 -2.59
CA ILE A 125 -7.65 -0.86 -1.96
C ILE A 125 -6.84 -0.77 -0.67
N LEU A 126 -7.09 -1.69 0.27
CA LEU A 126 -6.28 -1.85 1.47
C LEU A 126 -5.39 -3.09 1.34
N VAL A 127 -4.11 -2.92 1.61
CA VAL A 127 -3.10 -3.99 1.61
C VAL A 127 -2.46 -4.07 2.99
N MET A 128 -2.39 -5.26 3.56
CA MET A 128 -1.84 -5.47 4.88
C MET A 128 -0.89 -6.67 4.90
N PRO A 129 0.43 -6.44 4.78
CA PRO A 129 1.40 -7.52 4.89
C PRO A 129 1.54 -7.96 6.34
N GLN A 130 1.81 -9.27 6.54
CA GLN A 130 2.12 -9.84 7.84
C GLN A 130 3.51 -9.41 8.30
N GLY A 131 3.57 -8.67 9.39
CA GLY A 131 4.79 -8.33 10.12
C GLY A 131 5.26 -9.45 11.06
N PRO A 132 6.16 -9.17 12.01
CA PRO A 132 6.59 -10.14 13.02
C PRO A 132 5.42 -10.67 13.85
N VAL A 133 5.08 -11.95 13.64
CA VAL A 133 3.91 -12.59 14.24
C VAL A 133 4.01 -12.60 15.77
N ARG A 134 3.07 -11.93 16.44
CA ARG A 134 2.91 -11.88 17.92
C ARG A 134 4.20 -11.52 18.69
N ARG A 135 5.07 -10.69 18.09
CA ARG A 135 6.35 -10.28 18.70
C ARG A 135 6.42 -8.76 18.86
N SER A 136 7.27 -8.32 19.80
CA SER A 136 7.61 -6.90 20.00
C SER A 136 8.85 -6.57 19.15
N ASP A 137 8.65 -6.55 17.83
CA ASP A 137 9.69 -6.34 16.83
C ASP A 137 9.13 -5.46 15.71
N SER A 138 9.85 -4.44 15.31
CA SER A 138 9.48 -3.47 14.28
C SER A 138 10.24 -3.70 12.96
N SER A 139 10.84 -4.87 12.77
CA SER A 139 11.51 -5.21 11.51
C SER A 139 10.49 -5.38 10.38
N GLY A 140 10.80 -4.86 9.22
CA GLY A 140 10.00 -4.97 8.00
C GLY A 140 10.52 -6.05 7.04
N GLY A 141 11.52 -6.82 7.45
CA GLY A 141 12.06 -7.91 6.65
C GLY A 141 12.56 -7.46 5.29
N LYS A 142 11.97 -7.95 4.19
CA LYS A 142 12.32 -7.55 2.83
C LYS A 142 11.98 -6.10 2.52
N LEU A 143 10.95 -5.54 3.15
CA LEU A 143 10.56 -4.15 2.96
C LEU A 143 11.57 -3.17 3.58
N ASP A 144 12.46 -3.64 4.45
CA ASP A 144 13.58 -2.86 4.99
C ASP A 144 14.74 -2.68 3.98
N LYS A 145 14.68 -3.32 2.82
CA LYS A 145 15.73 -3.28 1.80
C LYS A 145 15.41 -2.25 0.71
N PRO A 146 16.43 -1.63 0.10
CA PRO A 146 16.22 -0.76 -1.05
C PRO A 146 15.40 -1.45 -2.14
N GLY A 147 14.34 -0.78 -2.61
CA GLY A 147 13.42 -1.30 -3.62
C GLY A 147 12.47 -2.41 -3.14
N GLY A 148 12.58 -2.87 -1.89
CA GLY A 148 11.78 -3.99 -1.39
C GLY A 148 10.28 -3.68 -1.37
N PHE A 149 9.90 -2.47 -1.06
CA PHE A 149 8.50 -2.05 -1.08
C PHE A 149 7.92 -1.98 -2.50
N ALA A 150 8.71 -1.51 -3.48
CA ALA A 150 8.31 -1.51 -4.88
C ALA A 150 8.10 -2.94 -5.41
N ALA A 151 9.00 -3.87 -5.08
CA ALA A 151 8.87 -5.28 -5.43
C ALA A 151 7.61 -5.92 -4.81
N PHE A 152 7.32 -5.62 -3.55
CA PHE A 152 6.11 -6.05 -2.86
C PHE A 152 4.83 -5.56 -3.56
N LEU A 153 4.73 -4.26 -3.86
CA LEU A 153 3.58 -3.68 -4.56
C LEU A 153 3.41 -4.26 -5.96
N GLY A 154 4.52 -4.51 -6.67
CA GLY A 154 4.50 -5.18 -7.97
C GLY A 154 3.89 -6.58 -7.91
N GLU A 155 4.24 -7.35 -6.88
CA GLU A 155 3.70 -8.70 -6.70
C GLU A 155 2.23 -8.69 -6.24
N VAL A 156 1.84 -7.77 -5.36
CA VAL A 156 0.43 -7.54 -5.00
C VAL A 156 -0.39 -7.25 -6.24
N ARG A 157 0.06 -6.32 -7.09
CA ARG A 157 -0.63 -5.99 -8.34
C ARG A 157 -0.79 -7.20 -9.23
N ALA A 158 0.29 -7.96 -9.47
CA ALA A 158 0.26 -9.15 -10.32
C ALA A 158 -0.74 -10.20 -9.79
N ALA A 159 -0.77 -10.44 -8.47
CA ALA A 159 -1.73 -11.35 -7.86
C ALA A 159 -3.18 -10.90 -8.05
N LEU A 160 -3.45 -9.59 -7.94
CA LEU A 160 -4.79 -9.03 -8.14
C LEU A 160 -5.25 -9.04 -9.60
N GLN A 161 -4.32 -9.12 -10.55
CA GLN A 161 -4.59 -9.25 -11.98
C GLN A 161 -4.80 -10.70 -12.44
N SER A 162 -4.58 -11.70 -11.55
CA SER A 162 -4.77 -13.11 -11.90
C SER A 162 -6.22 -13.42 -12.27
N PRO A 163 -6.48 -14.37 -13.20
CA PRO A 163 -7.83 -14.70 -13.64
C PRO A 163 -8.78 -15.04 -12.50
N LYS A 164 -8.34 -15.86 -11.53
CA LYS A 164 -9.12 -16.26 -10.36
C LYS A 164 -9.57 -15.05 -9.53
N VAL A 165 -8.67 -14.08 -9.30
CA VAL A 165 -9.00 -12.88 -8.54
C VAL A 165 -9.85 -11.93 -9.36
N ALA A 166 -9.54 -11.75 -10.64
CA ALA A 166 -10.32 -10.90 -11.54
C ALA A 166 -11.78 -11.34 -11.64
N GLU A 167 -12.04 -12.65 -11.72
CA GLU A 167 -13.38 -13.23 -11.69
C GLU A 167 -14.11 -12.90 -10.38
N ALA A 168 -13.46 -13.12 -9.23
CA ALA A 168 -14.05 -12.86 -7.92
C ALA A 168 -14.33 -11.38 -7.67
N LEU A 169 -13.52 -10.47 -8.22
CA LEU A 169 -13.70 -9.03 -8.11
C LEU A 169 -14.81 -8.48 -9.02
N GLY A 170 -15.18 -9.18 -10.09
CA GLY A 170 -16.23 -8.76 -11.00
C GLY A 170 -16.04 -7.32 -11.52
N PRO A 171 -16.99 -6.38 -11.24
CA PRO A 171 -16.85 -4.99 -11.67
C PRO A 171 -15.66 -4.24 -11.08
N SER A 172 -15.09 -4.71 -9.96
CA SER A 172 -13.91 -4.14 -9.29
C SER A 172 -12.59 -4.78 -9.76
N ARG A 173 -12.63 -5.60 -10.83
CA ARG A 173 -11.44 -6.27 -11.39
C ARG A 173 -10.33 -5.28 -11.74
N ILE A 174 -9.10 -5.73 -11.59
CA ILE A 174 -7.90 -4.94 -11.91
C ILE A 174 -7.36 -5.46 -13.27
N PRO A 175 -7.47 -4.68 -14.36
CA PRO A 175 -6.99 -5.06 -15.67
C PRO A 175 -5.47 -5.26 -15.73
N GLY A 176 -4.99 -6.04 -16.68
CA GLY A 176 -3.55 -6.27 -16.89
C GLY A 176 -2.74 -5.00 -17.13
N ALA A 177 -3.34 -3.98 -17.78
CA ALA A 177 -2.70 -2.69 -18.00
C ALA A 177 -2.65 -1.79 -16.74
N ALA A 178 -3.37 -2.15 -15.68
CA ALA A 178 -3.43 -1.33 -14.48
C ALA A 178 -2.08 -1.30 -13.74
N ARG A 179 -1.77 -0.14 -13.16
CA ARG A 179 -0.56 0.11 -12.37
C ARG A 179 -0.93 0.61 -10.98
N ILE A 180 -0.04 0.44 -10.02
CA ILE A 180 -0.20 1.07 -8.70
C ILE A 180 -0.18 2.59 -8.89
N GLY A 181 -1.19 3.24 -8.34
CA GLY A 181 -1.35 4.69 -8.34
C GLY A 181 -0.75 5.33 -7.10
N MET A 182 -1.51 6.23 -6.47
CA MET A 182 -1.12 6.84 -5.22
C MET A 182 -1.04 5.81 -4.09
N VAL A 183 0.01 5.89 -3.29
CA VAL A 183 0.17 5.03 -2.11
C VAL A 183 0.09 5.87 -0.85
N CYS A 184 -0.81 5.46 0.05
CA CYS A 184 -0.86 5.93 1.44
C CYS A 184 -0.32 4.83 2.36
N LEU A 185 0.62 5.16 3.24
CA LEU A 185 1.06 4.25 4.30
C LEU A 185 0.32 4.57 5.59
N SER A 186 0.01 3.53 6.32
CA SER A 186 -0.64 3.64 7.62
C SER A 186 0.04 2.68 8.59
N ALA A 187 0.26 3.10 9.82
CA ALA A 187 0.90 2.27 10.83
C ALA A 187 0.27 2.45 12.20
N HIS A 188 0.11 1.33 12.91
CA HIS A 188 -0.21 1.34 14.33
C HIS A 188 1.01 0.91 15.15
N SER A 189 1.32 1.65 16.23
CA SER A 189 2.31 1.23 17.22
C SER A 189 3.67 0.82 16.60
N GLY A 190 4.06 -0.44 16.71
CA GLY A 190 5.32 -1.00 16.20
C GLY A 190 5.54 -0.94 14.69
N GLY A 191 4.50 -0.62 13.90
CA GLY A 191 4.61 -0.49 12.45
C GLY A 191 5.41 0.73 11.97
N PHE A 192 5.80 1.65 12.88
CA PHE A 192 6.51 2.88 12.52
C PHE A 192 7.83 2.65 11.77
N GLY A 193 8.59 1.63 12.18
CA GLY A 193 9.92 1.39 11.65
C GLY A 193 9.90 0.98 10.17
N VAL A 194 9.07 0.02 9.82
CA VAL A 194 8.90 -0.39 8.41
C VAL A 194 8.35 0.74 7.56
N THR A 195 7.39 1.53 8.08
CA THR A 195 6.86 2.71 7.38
C THR A 195 7.97 3.71 7.04
N ALA A 196 8.82 4.04 8.01
CA ALA A 196 9.95 4.94 7.80
C ALA A 196 10.94 4.42 6.73
N ARG A 197 11.21 3.12 6.72
CA ARG A 197 12.10 2.52 5.71
C ARG A 197 11.47 2.47 4.33
N CYS A 198 10.17 2.24 4.22
CA CYS A 198 9.45 2.31 2.95
C CYS A 198 9.53 3.71 2.33
N ILE A 199 9.33 4.78 3.10
CA ILE A 199 9.44 6.16 2.58
C ILE A 199 10.89 6.54 2.25
N LYS A 200 11.87 6.04 2.99
CA LYS A 200 13.29 6.38 2.83
C LYS A 200 13.92 5.74 1.60
N HIS A 201 13.65 4.48 1.36
CA HIS A 201 14.33 3.71 0.30
C HIS A 201 13.51 2.56 -0.30
N GLY A 202 12.21 2.55 -0.09
CA GLY A 202 11.33 1.48 -0.58
C GLY A 202 11.22 1.37 -2.10
N GLY A 203 11.69 2.35 -2.85
CA GLY A 203 11.70 2.35 -4.32
C GLY A 203 10.34 2.65 -4.94
N PHE A 204 9.37 3.10 -4.16
CA PHE A 204 8.06 3.54 -4.63
C PHE A 204 7.65 4.83 -3.93
N GLU A 205 7.01 5.74 -4.67
CA GLU A 205 6.58 7.02 -4.13
C GLU A 205 5.37 6.87 -3.20
N VAL A 206 5.47 7.45 -2.00
CA VAL A 206 4.43 7.49 -1.00
C VAL A 206 3.88 8.91 -0.91
N GLY A 207 2.59 9.08 -1.14
CA GLY A 207 1.96 10.41 -1.08
C GLY A 207 1.57 10.82 0.34
N GLU A 208 1.05 9.89 1.13
CA GLU A 208 0.57 10.20 2.48
C GLU A 208 0.97 9.14 3.51
N VAL A 209 1.16 9.57 4.77
CA VAL A 209 1.49 8.69 5.90
C VAL A 209 0.57 9.00 7.09
N TYR A 210 0.01 7.94 7.68
CA TYR A 210 -0.86 8.01 8.85
C TYR A 210 -0.28 7.18 9.99
N LEU A 211 0.11 7.82 11.08
CA LEU A 211 0.71 7.19 12.25
C LEU A 211 -0.27 7.16 13.41
N PHE A 212 -0.75 5.99 13.79
CA PHE A 212 -1.67 5.78 14.89
C PHE A 212 -0.90 5.36 16.15
N ASP A 213 -0.54 6.33 16.97
CA ASP A 213 0.34 6.19 18.14
C ASP A 213 1.60 5.37 17.81
N ALA A 214 2.21 5.69 16.69
CA ALA A 214 3.26 4.90 16.05
C ALA A 214 4.61 5.63 15.92
N LEU A 215 4.75 6.88 16.35
CA LEU A 215 6.01 7.63 16.22
C LEU A 215 6.99 7.31 17.35
N TYR A 216 7.40 6.03 17.50
CA TYR A 216 8.36 5.61 18.52
C TYR A 216 9.82 5.89 18.16
N GLY A 217 10.12 6.28 16.92
CA GLY A 217 11.45 6.59 16.40
C GLY A 217 11.40 7.11 14.99
N GLU A 218 12.56 7.15 14.32
CA GLU A 218 12.70 7.52 12.90
C GLU A 218 12.20 8.95 12.58
N VAL A 219 12.24 9.86 13.55
CA VAL A 219 11.72 11.25 13.43
C VAL A 219 12.34 11.96 12.23
N ALA A 220 13.66 11.80 12.02
CA ALA A 220 14.37 12.42 10.91
C ALA A 220 13.82 11.94 9.55
N ALA A 221 13.59 10.63 9.39
CA ALA A 221 13.06 10.08 8.15
C ALA A 221 11.70 10.68 7.76
N TYR A 222 10.83 10.89 8.74
CA TYR A 222 9.53 11.55 8.51
C TYR A 222 9.68 13.04 8.22
N ALA A 223 10.62 13.73 8.93
CA ALA A 223 10.90 15.15 8.69
C ALA A 223 11.46 15.40 7.30
N ASP A 224 12.42 14.58 6.88
CA ASP A 224 13.03 14.67 5.54
C ASP A 224 12.00 14.42 4.45
N TRP A 225 11.22 13.33 4.60
CA TRP A 225 10.19 12.96 3.63
C TRP A 225 9.11 14.03 3.48
N ILE A 226 8.54 14.58 4.56
CA ILE A 226 7.54 15.65 4.48
C ILE A 226 8.14 16.96 3.97
N GLY A 227 9.45 17.16 4.22
CA GLY A 227 10.21 18.30 3.74
C GLY A 227 10.50 18.28 2.24
N GLU A 228 10.52 17.12 1.62
CA GLU A 228 10.74 17.01 0.18
C GLU A 228 9.69 17.83 -0.57
N ARG A 229 10.18 18.87 -1.25
CA ARG A 229 9.35 19.74 -2.10
C ARG A 229 9.36 19.18 -3.51
N ARG A 230 8.47 18.27 -3.84
CA ARG A 230 8.17 17.94 -5.23
C ARG A 230 7.06 18.86 -5.71
N ASP A 231 7.43 20.09 -6.07
CA ASP A 231 6.51 21.07 -6.60
C ASP A 231 6.64 21.11 -8.12
N ARG A 232 6.14 20.09 -8.82
CA ARG A 232 5.98 20.14 -10.29
C ARG A 232 4.56 20.49 -10.73
N SER A 233 3.57 20.44 -9.82
CA SER A 233 2.17 20.72 -10.20
C SER A 233 1.30 21.29 -9.07
N GLY A 234 1.83 21.62 -7.90
CA GLY A 234 1.04 22.10 -6.75
C GLY A 234 0.09 21.06 -6.13
N ARG A 235 0.07 19.83 -6.66
CA ARG A 235 -0.82 18.75 -6.23
C ARG A 235 -0.09 17.60 -5.51
N GLU A 236 1.22 17.50 -5.64
CA GLU A 236 2.04 16.40 -5.13
C GLU A 236 2.76 16.82 -3.85
N ARG A 237 2.00 17.14 -2.82
CA ARG A 237 2.56 17.45 -1.50
C ARG A 237 2.39 16.24 -0.60
N HIS A 238 3.50 15.80 0.00
CA HIS A 238 3.44 14.79 1.05
C HIS A 238 2.56 15.25 2.20
N LYS A 239 1.74 14.35 2.74
CA LYS A 239 0.87 14.61 3.89
C LYS A 239 1.14 13.63 5.01
N LEU A 240 1.28 14.15 6.22
CA LEU A 240 1.42 13.38 7.44
C LEU A 240 0.25 13.66 8.40
N VAL A 241 -0.41 12.61 8.87
CA VAL A 241 -1.32 12.69 10.01
C VAL A 241 -0.78 11.79 11.12
N CYS A 242 -0.44 12.37 12.27
CA CYS A 242 0.16 11.67 13.39
C CYS A 242 -0.74 11.77 14.62
N TYR A 243 -1.38 10.66 14.98
CA TYR A 243 -2.03 10.51 16.28
C TYR A 243 -0.99 10.09 17.30
N TYR A 244 -1.03 10.67 18.50
CA TYR A 244 -0.14 10.33 19.60
C TYR A 244 -0.88 10.34 20.94
N THR A 245 -0.47 9.49 21.87
CA THR A 245 -1.06 9.45 23.22
C THR A 245 -0.16 10.14 24.25
N GLY A 246 0.94 9.51 24.62
CA GLY A 246 1.82 10.00 25.67
C GLY A 246 3.26 9.50 25.54
N GLY A 247 4.03 9.67 26.60
CA GLY A 247 5.38 9.12 26.70
C GLY A 247 6.29 9.47 25.51
N LYS A 248 6.99 8.46 25.00
CA LYS A 248 7.95 8.60 23.91
C LYS A 248 7.31 9.10 22.60
N VAL A 249 6.10 8.64 22.29
CA VAL A 249 5.40 9.05 21.05
C VAL A 249 5.07 10.53 21.09
N ARG A 250 4.58 11.04 22.23
CA ARG A 250 4.36 12.48 22.42
C ARG A 250 5.67 13.27 22.26
N GLY A 251 6.75 12.83 22.91
CA GLY A 251 8.05 13.50 22.81
C GLY A 251 8.55 13.59 21.37
N ASN A 252 8.48 12.49 20.65
CA ASN A 252 8.86 12.43 19.23
C ASN A 252 7.95 13.28 18.33
N SER A 253 6.64 13.31 18.61
CA SER A 253 5.68 14.15 17.86
C SER A 253 5.99 15.64 18.04
N MET A 254 6.29 16.07 19.29
CA MET A 254 6.71 17.46 19.56
C MET A 254 8.04 17.78 18.85
N THR A 255 8.97 16.83 18.80
CA THR A 255 10.24 16.99 18.10
C THR A 255 10.03 17.14 16.60
N LEU A 256 9.21 16.28 16.02
CA LEU A 256 8.86 16.36 14.58
C LEU A 256 8.19 17.69 14.25
N MET A 257 7.23 18.16 15.05
CA MET A 257 6.59 19.47 14.83
C MET A 257 7.60 20.63 14.85
N ARG A 258 8.57 20.60 15.77
CA ARG A 258 9.63 21.62 15.81
C ARG A 258 10.52 21.57 14.58
N GLU A 259 10.84 20.35 14.11
CA GLU A 259 11.65 20.17 12.90
C GLU A 259 10.93 20.67 11.66
N LEU A 260 9.67 20.33 11.48
CA LEU A 260 8.84 20.82 10.37
C LEU A 260 8.75 22.35 10.37
N ARG A 261 8.59 22.96 11.55
CA ARG A 261 8.57 24.43 11.67
C ARG A 261 9.90 25.06 11.24
N ARG A 262 11.06 24.44 11.57
CA ARG A 262 12.37 24.90 11.10
C ARG A 262 12.49 24.83 9.57
N GLN A 263 11.82 23.85 8.95
CA GLN A 263 11.75 23.70 7.49
C GLN A 263 10.69 24.61 6.83
N GLY A 264 10.00 25.47 7.60
CA GLY A 264 8.93 26.34 7.11
C GLY A 264 7.63 25.60 6.78
N ILE A 265 7.42 24.42 7.35
CA ILE A 265 6.20 23.62 7.18
C ILE A 265 5.32 23.83 8.41
N GLU A 266 4.15 24.42 8.18
CA GLU A 266 3.13 24.56 9.23
C GLU A 266 2.54 23.20 9.56
N ALA A 267 2.53 22.86 10.85
CA ALA A 267 1.87 21.69 11.40
C ALA A 267 0.66 22.10 12.24
N LEU A 268 -0.51 21.60 11.90
CA LEU A 268 -1.69 21.76 12.74
C LEU A 268 -1.63 20.80 13.93
N HIS A 269 -2.12 21.25 15.07
CA HIS A 269 -2.07 20.49 16.31
C HIS A 269 -3.42 20.50 17.02
N GLU A 270 -3.94 19.33 17.37
CA GLU A 270 -5.10 19.12 18.23
C GLU A 270 -4.67 18.59 19.60
N GLU A 271 -4.86 19.35 20.67
CA GLU A 271 -4.68 18.87 22.05
C GLU A 271 -5.83 17.96 22.53
N ARG A 272 -6.97 18.00 21.86
CA ARG A 272 -8.11 17.08 22.01
C ARG A 272 -8.68 16.77 20.64
N GLU A 273 -8.92 15.50 20.38
CA GLU A 273 -9.56 15.06 19.15
C GLU A 273 -10.87 15.83 18.87
N GLY A 274 -11.07 16.21 17.60
CA GLY A 274 -12.25 16.90 17.14
C GLY A 274 -12.23 18.42 17.29
N GLN A 275 -11.08 19.05 17.49
CA GLN A 275 -10.94 20.50 17.54
C GLN A 275 -10.82 21.15 16.16
N LEU A 276 -10.11 20.49 15.24
CA LEU A 276 -9.93 20.96 13.87
C LEU A 276 -11.17 20.68 13.01
N THR A 277 -11.46 21.58 12.08
CA THR A 277 -12.49 21.33 11.07
C THR A 277 -11.99 20.34 10.03
N ARG A 278 -12.91 19.72 9.31
CA ARG A 278 -12.60 18.78 8.23
C ARG A 278 -11.77 19.46 7.14
N ALA A 279 -12.09 20.72 6.78
CA ALA A 279 -11.32 21.50 5.81
C ALA A 279 -9.87 21.75 6.28
N GLN A 280 -9.66 22.04 7.57
CA GLN A 280 -8.33 22.25 8.13
C GLN A 280 -7.49 20.97 8.00
N ILE A 281 -8.03 19.81 8.39
CA ILE A 281 -7.32 18.53 8.28
C ILE A 281 -7.03 18.20 6.82
N THR A 282 -7.99 18.44 5.91
CA THR A 282 -7.83 18.16 4.47
C THR A 282 -6.74 19.01 3.83
N LYS A 283 -6.64 20.30 4.17
CA LYS A 283 -5.69 21.25 3.56
C LYS A 283 -4.28 21.14 4.13
N ALA A 284 -4.14 20.72 5.39
CA ALA A 284 -2.86 20.70 6.08
C ALA A 284 -1.94 19.58 5.53
N ARG A 285 -0.65 19.91 5.40
CA ARG A 285 0.39 18.93 5.06
C ARG A 285 0.79 18.06 6.27
N ALA A 286 0.77 18.63 7.46
CA ALA A 286 1.10 17.94 8.70
C ALA A 286 0.04 18.22 9.76
N VAL A 287 -0.50 17.15 10.36
CA VAL A 287 -1.52 17.24 11.42
C VAL A 287 -1.09 16.32 12.56
N PHE A 288 -1.09 16.86 13.77
CA PHE A 288 -0.79 16.11 14.98
C PHE A 288 -2.00 16.13 15.90
N ILE A 289 -2.46 14.96 16.31
CA ILE A 289 -3.72 14.78 17.04
C ILE A 289 -3.44 14.00 18.33
N ARG A 290 -3.74 14.59 19.49
CA ARG A 290 -3.62 13.90 20.76
C ARG A 290 -4.80 12.97 20.98
N ALA A 291 -4.55 11.67 20.85
CA ALA A 291 -5.51 10.61 21.11
C ALA A 291 -5.52 10.22 22.59
N ARG A 292 -6.60 9.58 23.04
CA ARG A 292 -6.80 9.20 24.44
C ARG A 292 -6.21 7.84 24.79
N ASP A 293 -6.19 6.90 23.85
CA ASP A 293 -5.93 5.48 24.12
C ASP A 293 -5.14 4.83 22.98
N HIS A 294 -4.01 4.23 23.33
CA HIS A 294 -3.11 3.55 22.38
C HIS A 294 -3.80 2.44 21.56
N MET A 295 -4.60 1.62 22.23
CA MET A 295 -5.21 0.44 21.58
C MET A 295 -6.44 0.80 20.75
N ARG A 296 -7.04 1.94 21.01
CA ARG A 296 -8.32 2.36 20.43
C ARG A 296 -8.21 3.50 19.44
N VAL A 297 -6.98 4.06 19.28
CA VAL A 297 -6.74 5.22 18.41
C VAL A 297 -7.21 5.02 16.97
N THR A 298 -7.13 3.80 16.43
CA THR A 298 -7.57 3.51 15.07
C THR A 298 -9.09 3.40 14.93
N TYR A 299 -9.76 2.64 15.80
CA TYR A 299 -11.17 2.28 15.55
C TYR A 299 -12.18 3.10 16.36
N LYS A 300 -11.90 3.45 17.62
CA LYS A 300 -12.89 4.19 18.44
C LYS A 300 -13.17 5.60 17.97
N SER A 301 -12.22 6.23 17.29
CA SER A 301 -12.37 7.56 16.71
C SER A 301 -12.47 7.53 15.19
N ASN A 302 -12.59 6.35 14.57
CA ASN A 302 -12.55 6.19 13.12
C ASN A 302 -11.36 6.88 12.44
N ALA A 303 -10.19 6.87 13.09
CA ALA A 303 -9.06 7.70 12.69
C ALA A 303 -8.54 7.37 11.29
N LEU A 304 -8.52 6.08 10.87
CA LEU A 304 -8.15 5.72 9.51
C LEU A 304 -9.18 6.25 8.50
N ARG A 305 -10.48 6.08 8.76
CA ARG A 305 -11.55 6.60 7.91
C ARG A 305 -11.39 8.12 7.72
N ASP A 306 -11.16 8.85 8.80
CA ASP A 306 -11.06 10.31 8.77
C ASP A 306 -9.78 10.79 8.07
N CYS A 307 -8.66 10.06 8.22
CA CYS A 307 -7.45 10.31 7.42
C CYS A 307 -7.74 10.12 5.92
N LEU A 308 -8.43 9.04 5.56
CA LEU A 308 -8.78 8.76 4.16
C LEU A 308 -9.75 9.80 3.58
N TYR A 309 -10.74 10.24 4.34
CA TYR A 309 -11.58 11.37 3.92
C TYR A 309 -10.77 12.64 3.63
N ALA A 310 -9.78 12.92 4.47
CA ALA A 310 -8.91 14.09 4.35
C ALA A 310 -7.75 13.90 3.37
N SER A 311 -7.66 12.75 2.70
CA SER A 311 -6.60 12.41 1.76
C SER A 311 -6.78 13.05 0.38
N SER A 312 -5.75 12.98 -0.43
CA SER A 312 -5.79 13.30 -1.86
C SER A 312 -6.20 12.13 -2.76
N LEU A 313 -6.58 11.00 -2.17
CA LEU A 313 -7.16 9.86 -2.89
C LEU A 313 -8.44 10.28 -3.64
N LYS A 314 -8.72 9.62 -4.76
CA LYS A 314 -9.95 9.87 -5.50
C LYS A 314 -11.15 9.38 -4.70
N ARG A 315 -12.11 10.27 -4.49
CA ARG A 315 -13.41 9.90 -3.92
C ARG A 315 -14.24 9.13 -4.95
N ARG A 316 -14.84 8.04 -4.53
CA ARG A 316 -15.71 7.23 -5.40
C ARG A 316 -17.19 7.49 -5.16
N LEU A 317 -17.57 7.68 -3.91
CA LEU A 317 -18.94 7.94 -3.48
C LEU A 317 -18.98 9.17 -2.59
N ASP A 318 -20.11 9.85 -2.58
CA ASP A 318 -20.33 11.01 -1.71
C ASP A 318 -20.47 10.63 -0.24
N SER A 319 -20.14 11.55 0.64
CA SER A 319 -20.34 11.42 2.07
C SER A 319 -20.51 12.81 2.70
N ASP A 320 -21.20 12.86 3.83
CA ASP A 320 -21.42 14.08 4.63
C ASP A 320 -20.12 14.78 5.05
N TRP A 321 -18.98 14.07 5.02
CA TRP A 321 -17.70 14.69 5.31
C TRP A 321 -17.42 15.90 4.43
N PHE A 322 -17.75 15.80 3.16
CA PHE A 322 -17.45 16.85 2.17
C PHE A 322 -18.47 17.97 2.18
N GLU A 323 -19.71 17.66 2.52
CA GLU A 323 -20.77 18.65 2.67
C GLU A 323 -20.56 19.55 3.89
N LYS A 324 -20.06 18.96 4.98
CA LYS A 324 -19.83 19.61 6.27
C LYS A 324 -18.36 20.00 6.49
N LYS A 325 -17.69 20.52 5.46
CA LYS A 325 -16.24 20.81 5.48
C LYS A 325 -15.82 21.79 6.58
N ASP A 326 -16.68 22.72 6.96
CA ASP A 326 -16.39 23.73 7.98
C ASP A 326 -16.74 23.26 9.39
N ASP A 327 -17.40 22.11 9.51
CA ASP A 327 -17.70 21.50 10.80
C ASP A 327 -16.46 20.79 11.35
N LYS A 328 -16.40 20.73 12.68
CA LYS A 328 -15.46 19.84 13.38
C LYS A 328 -15.86 18.40 13.11
N ARG A 329 -14.85 17.51 13.01
CA ARG A 329 -15.18 16.09 12.88
C ARG A 329 -15.77 15.55 14.19
N ALA A 330 -16.85 14.81 14.05
CA ALA A 330 -17.42 14.08 15.17
C ALA A 330 -16.50 12.89 15.54
N ILE A 331 -16.22 12.72 16.84
CA ILE A 331 -15.54 11.55 17.36
C ILE A 331 -16.60 10.50 17.70
N GLU A 332 -16.96 9.71 16.71
CA GLU A 332 -17.96 8.66 16.86
C GLU A 332 -17.29 7.33 17.15
N PRO A 333 -17.56 6.70 18.29
CA PRO A 333 -17.12 5.33 18.53
C PRO A 333 -17.83 4.37 17.57
N ARG A 334 -17.10 3.36 17.10
CA ARG A 334 -17.64 2.20 16.38
C ARG A 334 -18.12 1.13 17.34
#